data_76c616be0af21df4f779c55128750514
#
_entry.id   76c616be0af21df4f779c55128750514
#
_cell.length_a   1.000
_cell.length_b   1.000
_cell.length_c   1.000
_cell.angle_alpha   90.00
_cell.angle_beta   90.00
_cell.angle_gamma   90.00
#
_symmetry.space_group_name_H-M   'P 1'
#
loop_
_entity.id
_entity.type
_entity.pdbx_description
1 polymer ?
#
loop_
_entity_poly.entity_id
_entity_poly.type
_entity_poly.pdbx_seq_one_letter_code
_entity_poly.pdbx_strand_id
1 'polypeptide(L)'
;LDVSFRRDYGRKIYGVKYKKEIHAVMCFAYTNEIPKNVEELDKFSQDAHLQSTHRGQNVGQIAIAYTVWSKKKGGGKLIVKEVYKKIKKSNHLNRLVTLSPLTEMATKFHSKNGAKLLQVNKNTQNFEYEIIKE
;
A
#
# COMPACT_ATOMS: atom_id res chain seq x y z
N LEU A 1 11.59 -3.81 8.40
CA LEU A 1 11.02 -2.54 8.88
C LEU A 1 10.32 -2.78 10.21
N ASP A 2 10.60 -1.95 11.19
CA ASP A 2 10.04 -2.09 12.52
C ASP A 2 8.66 -1.44 12.65
N VAL A 3 8.05 -1.58 13.83
CA VAL A 3 6.72 -1.03 14.11
C VAL A 3 6.72 0.50 14.04
N SER A 4 7.79 1.12 14.50
CA SER A 4 7.92 2.58 14.47
C SER A 4 7.83 3.09 13.03
N PHE A 5 8.62 2.51 12.11
CA PHE A 5 8.54 2.86 10.69
C PHE A 5 7.11 2.73 10.17
N ARG A 6 6.43 1.62 10.51
CA ARG A 6 5.12 1.30 9.95
C ARG A 6 4.00 2.22 10.45
N ARG A 7 4.24 3.02 11.48
CA ARG A 7 3.24 3.90 12.09
C ARG A 7 3.58 5.38 12.01
N ASP A 8 4.83 5.73 11.69
CA ASP A 8 5.25 7.12 11.59
C ASP A 8 4.77 7.77 10.30
N TYR A 9 4.75 9.10 10.29
CA TYR A 9 4.43 9.92 9.10
C TYR A 9 3.12 9.53 8.43
N GLY A 10 2.11 9.24 9.24
CA GLY A 10 0.78 8.91 8.73
C GLY A 10 0.65 7.53 8.10
N ARG A 11 1.68 6.70 8.19
CA ARG A 11 1.64 5.32 7.69
C ARG A 11 0.67 4.49 8.50
N LYS A 12 0.03 3.53 7.87
CA LYS A 12 -1.04 2.72 8.48
C LYS A 12 -0.76 1.23 8.36
N ILE A 13 -1.19 0.51 9.38
CA ILE A 13 -1.25 -0.95 9.36
C ILE A 13 -2.73 -1.31 9.34
N TYR A 14 -3.15 -2.03 8.30
CA TYR A 14 -4.53 -2.45 8.12
C TYR A 14 -4.63 -3.96 8.23
N GLY A 15 -5.54 -4.45 9.07
CA GLY A 15 -5.72 -5.89 9.27
C GLY A 15 -7.15 -6.32 9.01
N VAL A 16 -7.30 -7.56 8.55
CA VAL A 16 -8.60 -8.22 8.41
C VAL A 16 -8.72 -9.27 9.50
N LYS A 17 -9.77 -9.19 10.30
CA LYS A 17 -10.06 -10.15 11.39
C LYS A 17 -11.27 -11.00 11.07
N TYR A 18 -11.20 -12.25 11.48
CA TYR A 18 -12.33 -13.16 11.47
C TYR A 18 -12.33 -13.93 12.79
N LYS A 19 -13.45 -13.90 13.51
CA LYS A 19 -13.59 -14.55 14.83
C LYS A 19 -12.45 -14.15 15.78
N LYS A 20 -12.14 -12.84 15.86
CA LYS A 20 -11.10 -12.28 16.74
C LYS A 20 -9.67 -12.65 16.34
N GLU A 21 -9.47 -13.35 15.21
CA GLU A 21 -8.16 -13.73 14.72
C GLU A 21 -7.80 -12.90 13.50
N ILE A 22 -6.54 -12.41 13.44
CA ILE A 22 -6.04 -11.65 12.29
C ILE A 22 -5.71 -12.63 11.18
N HIS A 23 -6.37 -12.48 10.02
CA HIS A 23 -6.16 -13.33 8.85
C HIS A 23 -5.15 -12.77 7.88
N ALA A 24 -5.06 -11.47 7.75
CA ALA A 24 -4.13 -10.81 6.84
C ALA A 24 -3.85 -9.39 7.30
N VAL A 25 -2.70 -8.86 6.91
CA VAL A 25 -2.25 -7.51 7.22
C VAL A 25 -1.68 -6.87 5.97
N MET A 26 -1.95 -5.60 5.78
CA MET A 26 -1.36 -4.79 4.72
C MET A 26 -0.88 -3.47 5.32
N CYS A 27 0.36 -3.11 5.03
CA CYS A 27 0.93 -1.85 5.52
C CYS A 27 1.00 -0.83 4.39
N PHE A 28 0.67 0.42 4.73
CA PHE A 28 0.59 1.52 3.77
C PHE A 28 1.43 2.70 4.17
N ALA A 29 1.98 3.35 3.16
CA ALA A 29 2.47 4.72 3.25
C ALA A 29 1.71 5.54 2.20
N TYR A 30 1.59 6.84 2.43
CA TYR A 30 0.88 7.75 1.52
C TYR A 30 1.89 8.70 0.94
N THR A 31 1.93 8.77 -0.39
CA THR A 31 2.94 9.54 -1.12
C THR A 31 2.30 10.32 -2.25
N ASN A 32 3.06 11.25 -2.84
CA ASN A 32 2.67 11.93 -4.07
C ASN A 32 3.47 11.45 -5.28
N GLU A 33 4.46 10.60 -5.05
CA GLU A 33 5.31 9.99 -6.08
C GLU A 33 5.45 8.50 -5.82
N ILE A 34 5.74 7.73 -6.85
CA ILE A 34 5.88 6.27 -6.75
C ILE A 34 7.32 5.92 -6.34
N PRO A 35 7.51 5.32 -5.15
CA PRO A 35 8.86 4.96 -4.70
C PRO A 35 9.37 3.71 -5.40
N LYS A 36 10.66 3.68 -5.70
CA LYS A 36 11.34 2.54 -6.33
C LYS A 36 12.03 1.64 -5.33
N ASN A 37 12.17 2.10 -4.09
CA ASN A 37 12.83 1.37 -3.01
C ASN A 37 12.35 1.88 -1.66
N VAL A 38 12.82 1.25 -0.59
CA VAL A 38 12.41 1.61 0.77
C VAL A 38 12.88 3.02 1.17
N GLU A 39 14.05 3.42 0.70
CA GLU A 39 14.57 4.77 0.99
C GLU A 39 13.66 5.85 0.39
N GLU A 40 13.23 5.66 -0.86
CA GLU A 40 12.29 6.57 -1.49
C GLU A 40 10.91 6.50 -0.84
N LEU A 41 10.47 5.31 -0.42
CA LEU A 41 9.22 5.17 0.33
C LEU A 41 9.23 6.02 1.58
N ASP A 42 10.33 5.95 2.34
CA ASP A 42 10.50 6.73 3.56
C ASP A 42 10.49 8.23 3.27
N LYS A 43 11.31 8.67 2.31
CA LYS A 43 11.40 10.08 1.94
C LYS A 43 10.08 10.62 1.42
N PHE A 44 9.44 9.93 0.48
CA PHE A 44 8.23 10.43 -0.16
C PHE A 44 7.05 10.47 0.81
N SER A 45 6.97 9.52 1.74
CA SER A 45 5.89 9.55 2.74
C SER A 45 6.13 10.64 3.79
N GLN A 46 7.38 10.89 4.18
CA GLN A 46 7.70 12.02 5.06
C GLN A 46 7.35 13.35 4.39
N ASP A 47 7.75 13.53 3.13
CA ASP A 47 7.49 14.77 2.40
C ASP A 47 5.98 15.02 2.29
N ALA A 48 5.21 14.00 1.94
CA ALA A 48 3.75 14.14 1.83
C ALA A 48 3.11 14.50 3.17
N HIS A 49 3.55 13.84 4.25
CA HIS A 49 3.04 14.09 5.59
C HIS A 49 3.35 15.51 6.06
N LEU A 50 4.58 15.97 5.85
CA LEU A 50 5.00 17.32 6.23
C LEU A 50 4.23 18.39 5.46
N GLN A 51 4.01 18.20 4.16
CA GLN A 51 3.19 19.11 3.37
C GLN A 51 1.76 19.19 3.91
N SER A 52 1.16 18.06 4.25
CA SER A 52 -0.19 18.01 4.82
C SER A 52 -0.27 18.76 6.14
N THR A 53 0.72 18.56 7.02
CA THR A 53 0.78 19.18 8.33
C THR A 53 0.94 20.70 8.23
N HIS A 54 1.85 21.18 7.37
CA HIS A 54 2.15 22.60 7.25
C HIS A 54 1.09 23.39 6.52
N ARG A 55 0.38 22.77 5.57
CA ARG A 55 -0.56 23.48 4.68
C ARG A 55 -2.00 23.13 4.93
N GLY A 56 -2.31 22.28 5.92
CA GLY A 56 -3.65 21.79 6.15
C GLY A 56 -4.21 20.94 5.01
N GLN A 57 -3.35 20.46 4.14
CA GLN A 57 -3.73 19.60 3.02
C GLN A 57 -3.83 18.14 3.47
N ASN A 58 -4.50 17.31 2.69
CA ASN A 58 -4.53 15.87 2.94
C ASN A 58 -3.16 15.25 2.69
N VAL A 59 -2.89 14.13 3.33
CA VAL A 59 -1.70 13.33 3.05
C VAL A 59 -1.67 12.91 1.58
N GLY A 60 -0.55 12.36 1.12
CA GLY A 60 -0.34 12.00 -0.27
C GLY A 60 -1.51 11.26 -0.92
N GLN A 61 -1.66 11.44 -2.23
CA GLN A 61 -2.81 10.94 -2.99
C GLN A 61 -2.64 9.48 -3.44
N ILE A 62 -1.45 8.91 -3.28
CA ILE A 62 -1.15 7.54 -3.67
C ILE A 62 -0.98 6.70 -2.40
N ALA A 63 -1.77 5.62 -2.27
CA ALA A 63 -1.55 4.65 -1.22
C ALA A 63 -0.53 3.62 -1.71
N ILE A 64 0.58 3.49 -1.00
CA ILE A 64 1.64 2.54 -1.34
C ILE A 64 1.56 1.36 -0.37
N ALA A 65 1.15 0.20 -0.89
CA ALA A 65 1.17 -1.05 -0.15
C ALA A 65 2.59 -1.63 -0.22
N TYR A 66 3.29 -1.64 0.90
CA TYR A 66 4.69 -2.11 0.92
C TYR A 66 4.91 -3.39 1.72
N THR A 67 3.88 -3.86 2.43
CA THR A 67 3.89 -5.16 3.09
C THR A 67 2.50 -5.76 2.98
N VAL A 68 2.44 -7.00 2.51
CA VAL A 68 1.21 -7.80 2.52
C VAL A 68 1.56 -9.13 3.18
N TRP A 69 0.82 -9.49 4.21
CA TRP A 69 1.02 -10.73 4.93
C TRP A 69 -0.32 -11.42 5.14
N SER A 70 -0.36 -12.73 4.91
CA SER A 70 -1.57 -13.53 5.11
C SER A 70 -1.24 -14.77 5.91
N LYS A 71 -1.96 -14.97 7.00
CA LYS A 71 -1.84 -16.15 7.86
C LYS A 71 -2.70 -17.30 7.33
N LYS A 72 -3.86 -16.97 6.77
CA LYS A 72 -4.83 -17.96 6.28
C LYS A 72 -4.94 -17.90 4.77
N LYS A 73 -5.17 -19.05 4.15
CA LYS A 73 -5.43 -19.13 2.72
C LYS A 73 -6.63 -18.24 2.36
N GLY A 74 -6.47 -17.43 1.33
CA GLY A 74 -7.49 -16.49 0.91
C GLY A 74 -7.48 -15.15 1.64
N GLY A 75 -6.71 -15.02 2.74
CA GLY A 75 -6.61 -13.77 3.49
C GLY A 75 -6.01 -12.64 2.68
N GLY A 76 -5.00 -12.95 1.86
CA GLY A 76 -4.39 -11.95 0.98
C GLY A 76 -5.36 -11.37 -0.03
N LYS A 77 -6.16 -12.22 -0.66
CA LYS A 77 -7.21 -11.79 -1.58
C LYS A 77 -8.25 -10.92 -0.87
N LEU A 78 -8.64 -11.32 0.33
CA LEU A 78 -9.63 -10.59 1.10
C LEU A 78 -9.12 -9.20 1.49
N ILE A 79 -7.87 -9.09 1.95
CA ILE A 79 -7.35 -7.78 2.37
C ILE A 79 -7.19 -6.83 1.17
N VAL A 80 -6.78 -7.33 0.02
CA VAL A 80 -6.71 -6.51 -1.21
C VAL A 80 -8.10 -5.97 -1.53
N LYS A 81 -9.13 -6.81 -1.48
CA LYS A 81 -10.51 -6.42 -1.75
C LYS A 81 -11.02 -5.35 -0.77
N GLU A 82 -10.77 -5.54 0.53
CA GLU A 82 -11.22 -4.58 1.55
C GLU A 82 -10.50 -3.23 1.44
N VAL A 83 -9.21 -3.26 1.18
CA VAL A 83 -8.42 -2.05 0.98
C VAL A 83 -8.86 -1.32 -0.28
N TYR A 84 -9.09 -2.04 -1.37
CA TYR A 84 -9.59 -1.45 -2.61
C TYR A 84 -10.89 -0.68 -2.38
N LYS A 85 -11.83 -1.28 -1.65
CA LYS A 85 -13.11 -0.61 -1.31
C LYS A 85 -12.87 0.66 -0.52
N LYS A 86 -11.96 0.63 0.45
CA LYS A 86 -11.66 1.77 1.30
C LYS A 86 -11.06 2.92 0.52
N ILE A 87 -10.12 2.63 -0.38
CA ILE A 87 -9.50 3.66 -1.23
C ILE A 87 -10.51 4.23 -2.21
N LYS A 88 -11.35 3.37 -2.79
CA LYS A 88 -12.41 3.80 -3.70
C LYS A 88 -13.35 4.84 -3.05
N LYS A 89 -13.60 4.72 -1.75
CA LYS A 89 -14.44 5.65 -1.00
C LYS A 89 -13.71 6.89 -0.50
N SER A 90 -12.39 6.92 -0.57
CA SER A 90 -11.61 8.06 -0.10
C SER A 90 -11.81 9.28 -1.00
N ASN A 91 -11.84 10.47 -0.39
CA ASN A 91 -11.97 11.72 -1.13
C ASN A 91 -10.67 12.21 -1.76
N HIS A 92 -9.54 11.74 -1.26
CA HIS A 92 -8.23 12.22 -1.70
C HIS A 92 -7.29 11.15 -2.24
N LEU A 93 -7.45 9.89 -1.84
CA LEU A 93 -6.66 8.80 -2.38
C LEU A 93 -7.24 8.38 -3.73
N ASN A 94 -6.42 8.40 -4.78
CA ASN A 94 -6.87 8.08 -6.12
C ASN A 94 -6.08 6.96 -6.80
N ARG A 95 -5.01 6.47 -6.17
CA ARG A 95 -4.19 5.39 -6.70
C ARG A 95 -3.80 4.41 -5.60
N LEU A 96 -3.76 3.14 -5.96
CA LEU A 96 -3.24 2.07 -5.09
C LEU A 96 -2.10 1.39 -5.83
N VAL A 97 -0.87 1.62 -5.37
CA VAL A 97 0.36 1.12 -5.98
C VAL A 97 1.11 0.32 -4.94
N THR A 98 1.82 -0.71 -5.35
CA THR A 98 2.63 -1.51 -4.43
C THR A 98 4.10 -1.14 -4.51
N LEU A 99 4.84 -1.41 -3.45
CA LEU A 99 6.29 -1.54 -3.49
C LEU A 99 6.58 -2.98 -3.05
N SER A 100 6.86 -3.84 -4.00
CA SER A 100 6.93 -5.29 -3.81
C SER A 100 8.33 -5.81 -4.09
N PRO A 101 8.74 -6.91 -3.45
CA PRO A 101 10.01 -7.56 -3.81
C PRO A 101 9.94 -8.16 -5.21
N LEU A 102 11.09 -8.28 -5.87
CA LEU A 102 11.20 -8.94 -7.18
C LEU A 102 11.22 -10.46 -6.98
N THR A 103 10.10 -11.01 -6.59
CA THR A 103 9.94 -12.45 -6.39
C THR A 103 8.78 -12.97 -7.23
N GLU A 104 8.86 -14.24 -7.60
CA GLU A 104 7.77 -14.89 -8.32
C GLU A 104 6.50 -14.91 -7.49
N MET A 105 6.61 -15.13 -6.18
CA MET A 105 5.47 -15.15 -5.27
C MET A 105 4.72 -13.82 -5.27
N ALA A 106 5.45 -12.70 -5.13
CA ALA A 106 4.83 -11.37 -5.14
C ALA A 106 4.21 -11.06 -6.49
N THR A 107 4.90 -11.39 -7.57
CA THR A 107 4.40 -11.19 -8.94
C THR A 107 3.09 -11.92 -9.17
N LYS A 108 3.04 -13.21 -8.81
CA LYS A 108 1.84 -14.01 -8.96
C LYS A 108 0.70 -13.49 -8.10
N PHE A 109 0.99 -13.13 -6.85
CA PHE A 109 -0.02 -12.63 -5.92
C PHE A 109 -0.71 -11.39 -6.47
N HIS A 110 0.05 -10.38 -6.85
CA HIS A 110 -0.54 -9.12 -7.32
C HIS A 110 -1.22 -9.27 -8.67
N SER A 111 -0.62 -10.02 -9.60
CA SER A 111 -1.24 -10.27 -10.91
C SER A 111 -2.54 -11.04 -10.78
N LYS A 112 -2.57 -12.06 -9.93
CA LYS A 112 -3.77 -12.87 -9.68
C LYS A 112 -4.90 -12.04 -9.08
N ASN A 113 -4.56 -11.04 -8.27
CA ASN A 113 -5.56 -10.17 -7.62
C ASN A 113 -5.94 -8.96 -8.48
N GLY A 114 -5.50 -8.90 -9.72
CA GLY A 114 -5.97 -7.90 -10.69
C GLY A 114 -5.08 -6.69 -10.88
N ALA A 115 -3.90 -6.67 -10.26
CA ALA A 115 -2.96 -5.58 -10.45
C ALA A 115 -2.21 -5.72 -11.77
N LYS A 116 -1.77 -4.59 -12.31
CA LYS A 116 -0.92 -4.53 -13.50
C LYS A 116 0.47 -4.08 -13.11
N LEU A 117 1.48 -4.69 -13.73
CA LEU A 117 2.86 -4.27 -13.51
C LEU A 117 3.06 -2.86 -14.05
N LEU A 118 3.49 -1.95 -13.19
CA LEU A 118 3.74 -0.56 -13.53
C LEU A 118 5.20 -0.36 -13.94
N GLN A 119 6.13 -0.87 -13.13
CA GLN A 119 7.57 -0.79 -13.41
C GLN A 119 8.36 -1.80 -12.60
N VAL A 120 9.53 -2.17 -13.13
CA VAL A 120 10.52 -3.01 -12.46
C VAL A 120 11.71 -2.13 -12.08
N ASN A 121 12.15 -2.22 -10.83
CA ASN A 121 13.28 -1.48 -10.30
C ASN A 121 14.47 -2.41 -10.06
N LYS A 122 15.53 -1.92 -9.44
CA LYS A 122 16.72 -2.73 -9.19
C LYS A 122 16.42 -3.98 -8.35
N ASN A 123 15.73 -3.82 -7.23
CA ASN A 123 15.43 -4.91 -6.29
C ASN A 123 13.94 -5.02 -5.95
N THR A 124 13.12 -4.20 -6.56
CA THR A 124 11.68 -4.15 -6.28
C THR A 124 10.89 -4.02 -7.57
N GLN A 125 9.59 -4.07 -7.44
CA GLN A 125 8.66 -3.80 -8.53
C GLN A 125 7.43 -3.10 -7.98
N ASN A 126 6.78 -2.32 -8.84
CA ASN A 126 5.54 -1.64 -8.50
C ASN A 126 4.41 -2.21 -9.35
N PHE A 127 3.35 -2.64 -8.68
CA PHE A 127 2.08 -3.00 -9.33
C PHE A 127 1.05 -1.91 -9.03
N GLU A 128 0.10 -1.76 -9.91
CA GLU A 128 -1.01 -0.83 -9.70
C GLU A 128 -2.34 -1.56 -9.78
N TYR A 129 -3.18 -1.36 -8.76
CA TYR A 129 -4.58 -1.74 -8.77
C TYR A 129 -5.37 -0.52 -9.23
N GLU A 130 -5.95 -0.60 -10.41
CA GLU A 130 -6.70 0.52 -10.97
C GLU A 130 -7.92 0.85 -10.11
N ILE A 131 -8.02 2.08 -9.66
CA ILE A 131 -9.16 2.54 -8.85
C ILE A 131 -10.14 3.27 -9.77
N ILE A 132 -11.31 2.68 -9.94
CA ILE A 132 -12.39 3.28 -10.73
C ILE A 132 -13.36 3.92 -9.74
N LYS A 133 -13.41 5.26 -9.75
CA LYS A 133 -14.35 6.03 -8.92
C LYS A 133 -15.57 6.42 -9.74
N GLU A 134 -16.70 6.27 -9.10
CA GLU A 134 -17.99 6.64 -9.70
C GLU A 134 -18.42 8.04 -9.32
#